data_3c1b13862ad158d94b0a5fbc28e94943
#
_entry.id   3c1b13862ad158d94b0a5fbc28e94943
#
_cell.length_a   1.000
_cell.length_b   1.000
_cell.length_c   1.000
_cell.angle_alpha   90.00
_cell.angle_beta   90.00
_cell.angle_gamma   90.00
#
_symmetry.space_group_name_H-M   'P 1'
#
loop_
_entity.id
_entity.type
_entity.pdbx_description
1 polymer ?
#
loop_
_entity_poly.entity_id
_entity_poly.type
_entity_poly.pdbx_seq_one_letter_code
_entity_poly.pdbx_strand_id
1 'polypeptide(L)'
;MATIGIDLGTTNSCAVVVEGGKPAIIHNAEGSRTTPSVVAFTKDGERLVGATACRQAAINPERTISSVKRHMGTDWRASIDGKRFTPQEISAMILRKLRRDAEAFLGQEVTQAVITVPAYFNDMQRQATKDAGRIAGLEVLRIINEPTSAALAYGLDNGDPQKVMVYDLGGGTFDVSIIEIGEGVIEVLATAGDNHLGGDDFDERIADYLFGVFKRESGVDASRDSAAAQRVREAARQAKEELSSMETARVNLPFLAQGASGPLHLEAQVTRSEFNRMTADLVERTEGPVSQALNDAGIAASELGSVLLVGGSTRIPAVQDKVRSLTGKEPSSSINPDECVAVGAAIQGATLAGSSTGLVKANSILLLDVTPLSLSLETVGGVATRIVERNTTLPVHYSQIFTTAAAFQTSVEINVLQGERPMARDNKSIGKFRLKGIKRAPAGVPQIEVTFDIDANGILTVSAKDKGTGKEQSITIDESGRMSDEEIDRAIRDAETYAAQDATRRDAMEVHAEAARLVQEVDAALAKSGKQLEKEEKKQVKADSNALRKLLSKKTEKLEEADIAAIRSAKEQLDRSSEHVRSLG
;
A
#
# COMPACT_ATOMS: atom_id res chain seq x y z
N MET A 1 -4.33 11.92 -21.35
CA MET A 1 -3.62 11.42 -20.14
C MET A 1 -4.69 11.10 -19.12
N ALA A 2 -4.64 9.93 -18.51
CA ALA A 2 -5.63 9.54 -17.52
C ALA A 2 -5.09 9.74 -16.10
N THR A 3 -5.98 10.15 -15.21
CA THR A 3 -5.73 10.28 -13.77
C THR A 3 -6.49 9.19 -13.04
N ILE A 4 -5.83 8.47 -12.14
CA ILE A 4 -6.44 7.40 -11.34
C ILE A 4 -6.38 7.72 -9.85
N GLY A 5 -7.34 7.19 -9.11
CA GLY A 5 -7.29 7.12 -7.65
C GLY A 5 -6.73 5.78 -7.22
N ILE A 6 -5.81 5.78 -6.27
CA ILE A 6 -5.18 4.58 -5.75
C ILE A 6 -5.34 4.54 -4.23
N ASP A 7 -5.93 3.47 -3.74
CA ASP A 7 -5.77 3.05 -2.36
C ASP A 7 -4.55 2.11 -2.27
N LEU A 8 -3.45 2.62 -1.68
CA LEU A 8 -2.25 1.83 -1.42
C LEU A 8 -2.35 1.19 -0.03
N GLY A 9 -3.14 0.13 0.08
CA GLY A 9 -3.41 -0.55 1.34
C GLY A 9 -2.25 -1.42 1.85
N THR A 10 -2.25 -1.74 3.14
CA THR A 10 -1.24 -2.62 3.78
C THR A 10 -1.32 -4.04 3.21
N THR A 11 -2.53 -4.58 3.09
CA THR A 11 -2.77 -5.97 2.64
C THR A 11 -3.18 -6.02 1.17
N ASN A 12 -4.13 -5.17 0.77
CA ASN A 12 -4.63 -5.08 -0.60
C ASN A 12 -4.63 -3.63 -1.07
N SER A 13 -4.38 -3.42 -2.35
CA SER A 13 -4.47 -2.12 -3.01
C SER A 13 -5.55 -2.15 -4.09
N CYS A 14 -6.17 -1.00 -4.32
CA CYS A 14 -7.25 -0.83 -5.30
C CYS A 14 -6.97 0.39 -6.17
N ALA A 15 -7.32 0.31 -7.45
CA ALA A 15 -7.23 1.43 -8.38
C ALA A 15 -8.60 1.69 -9.03
N VAL A 16 -8.93 2.97 -9.18
CA VAL A 16 -10.22 3.44 -9.70
C VAL A 16 -9.98 4.59 -10.68
N VAL A 17 -10.79 4.65 -11.71
CA VAL A 17 -10.84 5.79 -12.65
C VAL A 17 -12.24 6.39 -12.67
N VAL A 18 -12.37 7.66 -13.03
CA VAL A 18 -13.67 8.28 -13.31
C VAL A 18 -13.87 8.31 -14.82
N GLU A 19 -14.85 7.55 -15.30
CA GLU A 19 -15.25 7.52 -16.71
C GLU A 19 -16.73 7.92 -16.87
N GLY A 20 -17.01 8.80 -17.80
CA GLY A 20 -18.38 9.27 -18.03
C GLY A 20 -19.06 9.87 -16.80
N GLY A 21 -18.27 10.43 -15.85
CA GLY A 21 -18.78 11.00 -14.61
C GLY A 21 -19.10 9.97 -13.53
N LYS A 22 -18.66 8.72 -13.65
CA LYS A 22 -18.86 7.67 -12.64
C LYS A 22 -17.54 6.99 -12.31
N PRO A 23 -17.31 6.64 -11.03
CA PRO A 23 -16.19 5.81 -10.65
C PRO A 23 -16.31 4.40 -11.25
N ALA A 24 -15.23 3.93 -11.86
CA ALA A 24 -15.10 2.58 -12.39
C ALA A 24 -13.88 1.90 -11.74
N ILE A 25 -14.11 0.76 -11.09
CA ILE A 25 -13.03 -0.03 -10.47
C ILE A 25 -12.20 -0.67 -11.59
N ILE A 26 -10.90 -0.50 -11.54
CA ILE A 26 -9.95 -1.11 -12.46
C ILE A 26 -9.71 -2.56 -12.05
N HIS A 27 -10.07 -3.50 -12.90
CA HIS A 27 -9.73 -4.90 -12.69
C HIS A 27 -8.27 -5.14 -13.05
N ASN A 28 -7.57 -5.88 -12.21
CA ASN A 28 -6.19 -6.28 -12.51
C ASN A 28 -6.13 -7.37 -13.58
N ALA A 29 -4.92 -7.72 -14.04
CA ALA A 29 -4.71 -8.73 -15.06
C ALA A 29 -5.24 -10.13 -14.66
N GLU A 30 -5.43 -10.37 -13.37
CA GLU A 30 -6.00 -11.61 -12.82
C GLU A 30 -7.54 -11.56 -12.71
N GLY A 31 -8.19 -10.47 -13.13
CA GLY A 31 -9.63 -10.26 -13.09
C GLY A 31 -10.18 -9.82 -11.72
N SER A 32 -9.33 -9.57 -10.74
CA SER A 32 -9.74 -9.11 -9.41
C SER A 32 -9.87 -7.60 -9.34
N ARG A 33 -10.73 -7.12 -8.43
CA ARG A 33 -10.96 -5.69 -8.16
C ARG A 33 -9.90 -5.08 -7.22
N THR A 34 -9.18 -5.94 -6.48
CA THR A 34 -8.09 -5.57 -5.60
C THR A 34 -6.84 -6.38 -5.94
N THR A 35 -5.69 -5.81 -5.64
CA THR A 35 -4.37 -6.43 -5.86
C THR A 35 -3.68 -6.59 -4.49
N PRO A 36 -3.28 -7.80 -4.09
CA PRO A 36 -2.50 -7.98 -2.87
C PRO A 36 -1.24 -7.12 -2.87
N SER A 37 -0.98 -6.41 -1.77
CA SER A 37 0.19 -5.55 -1.58
C SER A 37 1.43 -6.39 -1.23
N VAL A 38 1.74 -7.36 -2.07
CA VAL A 38 2.82 -8.34 -1.89
C VAL A 38 3.75 -8.30 -3.09
N VAL A 39 5.06 -8.26 -2.81
CA VAL A 39 6.12 -8.30 -3.82
C VAL A 39 7.03 -9.48 -3.54
N ALA A 40 7.36 -10.23 -4.57
CA ALA A 40 8.29 -11.35 -4.45
C ALA A 40 9.36 -11.31 -5.55
N PHE A 41 10.54 -11.82 -5.21
CA PHE A 41 11.68 -11.93 -6.12
C PHE A 41 11.99 -13.39 -6.36
N THR A 42 11.92 -13.83 -7.62
CA THR A 42 12.29 -15.20 -7.98
C THR A 42 13.80 -15.38 -7.89
N LYS A 43 14.27 -16.63 -7.90
CA LYS A 43 15.73 -16.94 -7.94
C LYS A 43 16.40 -16.40 -9.20
N ASP A 44 15.64 -16.23 -10.26
CA ASP A 44 16.12 -15.74 -11.56
C ASP A 44 16.04 -14.21 -11.67
N GLY A 45 15.65 -13.53 -10.56
CA GLY A 45 15.58 -12.08 -10.44
C GLY A 45 14.32 -11.44 -11.03
N GLU A 46 13.29 -12.22 -11.39
CA GLU A 46 11.98 -11.70 -11.77
C GLU A 46 11.26 -11.13 -10.56
N ARG A 47 10.48 -10.07 -10.78
CA ARG A 47 9.67 -9.42 -9.75
C ARG A 47 8.21 -9.73 -9.97
N LEU A 48 7.63 -10.42 -9.01
CA LEU A 48 6.22 -10.76 -8.98
C LEU A 48 5.50 -9.80 -8.03
N VAL A 49 4.32 -9.35 -8.41
CA VAL A 49 3.49 -8.46 -7.59
C VAL A 49 2.06 -8.97 -7.56
N GLY A 50 1.42 -8.85 -6.40
CA GLY A 50 0.03 -9.21 -6.24
C GLY A 50 -0.17 -10.72 -6.03
N ALA A 51 -1.22 -11.28 -6.62
CA ALA A 51 -1.60 -12.69 -6.46
C ALA A 51 -0.50 -13.67 -6.88
N THR A 52 0.30 -13.32 -7.89
CA THR A 52 1.45 -14.14 -8.31
C THR A 52 2.54 -14.22 -7.25
N ALA A 53 2.79 -13.10 -6.54
CA ALA A 53 3.72 -13.06 -5.42
C ALA A 53 3.20 -13.89 -4.22
N CYS A 54 1.91 -13.79 -3.91
CA CYS A 54 1.28 -14.57 -2.84
C CYS A 54 1.41 -16.08 -3.08
N ARG A 55 1.14 -16.54 -4.31
CA ARG A 55 1.17 -17.98 -4.64
C ARG A 55 2.51 -18.65 -4.39
N GLN A 56 3.61 -17.92 -4.45
CA GLN A 56 4.93 -18.47 -4.20
C GLN A 56 5.48 -18.19 -2.78
N ALA A 57 4.77 -17.41 -1.98
CA ALA A 57 5.25 -16.99 -0.65
C ALA A 57 5.66 -18.17 0.24
N ALA A 58 4.90 -19.28 0.21
CA ALA A 58 5.18 -20.47 1.00
C ALA A 58 6.50 -21.18 0.62
N ILE A 59 6.90 -21.12 -0.65
CA ILE A 59 8.13 -21.78 -1.14
C ILE A 59 9.32 -20.82 -1.26
N ASN A 60 9.07 -19.53 -1.11
CA ASN A 60 10.06 -18.46 -1.25
C ASN A 60 9.84 -17.32 -0.23
N PRO A 61 9.69 -17.64 1.07
CA PRO A 61 9.29 -16.66 2.09
C PRO A 61 10.33 -15.56 2.29
N GLU A 62 11.63 -15.88 2.23
CA GLU A 62 12.72 -14.92 2.46
C GLU A 62 12.84 -13.86 1.34
N ARG A 63 12.22 -14.11 0.19
CA ARG A 63 12.22 -13.21 -0.97
C ARG A 63 10.83 -12.65 -1.26
N THR A 64 9.88 -12.84 -0.35
CA THR A 64 8.51 -12.34 -0.46
C THR A 64 8.26 -11.32 0.64
N ILE A 65 7.84 -10.12 0.25
CA ILE A 65 7.63 -8.98 1.12
C ILE A 65 6.15 -8.65 1.11
N SER A 66 5.53 -8.67 2.28
CA SER A 66 4.17 -8.25 2.56
C SER A 66 4.16 -7.11 3.58
N SER A 67 3.02 -6.43 3.72
CA SER A 67 2.78 -5.38 4.73
C SER A 67 3.85 -4.27 4.77
N VAL A 68 4.48 -3.98 3.62
CA VAL A 68 5.56 -2.98 3.52
C VAL A 68 5.13 -1.59 3.96
N LYS A 69 3.84 -1.26 3.87
CA LYS A 69 3.25 0.03 4.29
C LYS A 69 3.53 0.33 5.78
N ARG A 70 3.64 -0.69 6.64
CA ARG A 70 4.01 -0.55 8.06
C ARG A 70 5.42 -0.03 8.28
N HIS A 71 6.28 -0.10 7.25
CA HIS A 71 7.66 0.37 7.29
C HIS A 71 7.88 1.70 6.57
N MET A 72 6.82 2.31 5.99
CA MET A 72 6.94 3.61 5.32
C MET A 72 7.45 4.68 6.29
N GLY A 73 8.35 5.53 5.80
CA GLY A 73 8.97 6.58 6.59
C GLY A 73 9.94 6.08 7.68
N THR A 74 10.47 4.87 7.55
CA THR A 74 11.50 4.30 8.43
C THR A 74 12.76 3.92 7.66
N ASP A 75 13.84 3.61 8.38
CA ASP A 75 15.11 3.13 7.82
C ASP A 75 15.13 1.62 7.52
N TRP A 76 14.00 0.95 7.61
CA TRP A 76 13.86 -0.47 7.26
C TRP A 76 14.28 -0.74 5.82
N ARG A 77 14.92 -1.87 5.59
CA ARG A 77 15.36 -2.33 4.26
C ARG A 77 15.13 -3.82 4.10
N ALA A 78 14.54 -4.20 2.97
CA ALA A 78 14.52 -5.59 2.53
C ALA A 78 15.86 -5.93 1.85
N SER A 79 16.51 -7.02 2.29
CA SER A 79 17.76 -7.48 1.69
C SER A 79 17.49 -8.70 0.82
N ILE A 80 17.59 -8.54 -0.50
CA ILE A 80 17.32 -9.59 -1.50
C ILE A 80 18.54 -9.68 -2.43
N ASP A 81 19.19 -10.84 -2.47
CA ASP A 81 20.36 -11.12 -3.34
C ASP A 81 21.48 -10.06 -3.21
N GLY A 82 21.75 -9.61 -1.97
CA GLY A 82 22.75 -8.57 -1.70
C GLY A 82 22.33 -7.15 -2.05
N LYS A 83 21.14 -6.94 -2.60
CA LYS A 83 20.54 -5.62 -2.82
C LYS A 83 19.64 -5.26 -1.66
N ARG A 84 19.63 -3.96 -1.32
CA ARG A 84 18.75 -3.41 -0.27
C ARG A 84 17.67 -2.56 -0.92
N PHE A 85 16.43 -2.89 -0.62
CA PHE A 85 15.25 -2.15 -1.11
C PHE A 85 14.61 -1.37 0.04
N THR A 86 14.30 -0.11 -0.21
CA THR A 86 13.54 0.74 0.71
C THR A 86 12.04 0.39 0.67
N PRO A 87 11.26 0.77 1.69
CA PRO A 87 9.80 0.63 1.63
C PRO A 87 9.20 1.35 0.42
N GLN A 88 9.75 2.51 0.04
CA GLN A 88 9.33 3.28 -1.14
C GLN A 88 9.53 2.50 -2.44
N GLU A 89 10.68 1.86 -2.63
CA GLU A 89 10.96 1.05 -3.82
C GLU A 89 10.04 -0.17 -3.93
N ILE A 90 9.76 -0.85 -2.81
CA ILE A 90 8.82 -1.98 -2.78
C ILE A 90 7.39 -1.50 -3.07
N SER A 91 6.95 -0.41 -2.45
CA SER A 91 5.63 0.19 -2.70
C SER A 91 5.50 0.67 -4.15
N ALA A 92 6.58 1.20 -4.73
CA ALA A 92 6.59 1.61 -6.14
C ALA A 92 6.38 0.43 -7.10
N MET A 93 6.82 -0.79 -6.75
CA MET A 93 6.55 -1.99 -7.56
C MET A 93 5.04 -2.30 -7.57
N ILE A 94 4.36 -2.13 -6.44
CA ILE A 94 2.90 -2.30 -6.32
C ILE A 94 2.19 -1.23 -7.17
N LEU A 95 2.56 0.04 -6.98
CA LEU A 95 1.99 1.17 -7.73
C LEU A 95 2.18 1.02 -9.25
N ARG A 96 3.33 0.51 -9.67
CA ARG A 96 3.62 0.23 -11.08
C ARG A 96 2.74 -0.87 -11.65
N LYS A 97 2.44 -1.92 -10.87
CA LYS A 97 1.46 -2.94 -11.29
C LYS A 97 0.09 -2.31 -11.47
N LEU A 98 -0.39 -1.54 -10.50
CA LEU A 98 -1.69 -0.86 -10.57
C LEU A 98 -1.77 0.09 -11.78
N ARG A 99 -0.70 0.84 -12.05
CA ARG A 99 -0.58 1.69 -13.23
C ARG A 99 -0.73 0.88 -14.53
N ARG A 100 0.01 -0.24 -14.67
CA ARG A 100 -0.06 -1.11 -15.85
C ARG A 100 -1.45 -1.72 -16.04
N ASP A 101 -2.06 -2.18 -14.95
CA ASP A 101 -3.41 -2.72 -14.99
C ASP A 101 -4.41 -1.64 -15.45
N ALA A 102 -4.22 -0.39 -14.98
CA ALA A 102 -5.01 0.76 -15.41
C ALA A 102 -4.80 1.11 -16.89
N GLU A 103 -3.56 1.10 -17.36
CA GLU A 103 -3.22 1.33 -18.78
C GLU A 103 -3.84 0.25 -19.69
N ALA A 104 -3.80 -1.02 -19.25
CA ALA A 104 -4.44 -2.13 -19.97
C ALA A 104 -5.97 -2.00 -19.98
N PHE A 105 -6.58 -1.60 -18.86
CA PHE A 105 -8.01 -1.40 -18.74
C PHE A 105 -8.51 -0.23 -19.61
N LEU A 106 -7.77 0.88 -19.62
CA LEU A 106 -8.15 2.13 -20.30
C LEU A 106 -7.71 2.19 -21.78
N GLY A 107 -6.78 1.35 -22.21
CA GLY A 107 -6.16 1.41 -23.54
C GLY A 107 -5.35 2.70 -23.78
N GLN A 108 -4.94 3.42 -22.73
CA GLN A 108 -4.18 4.67 -22.82
C GLN A 108 -3.18 4.78 -21.67
N GLU A 109 -2.18 5.66 -21.82
CA GLU A 109 -1.17 5.92 -20.81
C GLU A 109 -1.78 6.58 -19.56
N VAL A 110 -1.33 6.11 -18.38
CA VAL A 110 -1.66 6.66 -17.06
C VAL A 110 -0.43 7.33 -16.47
N THR A 111 -0.49 8.64 -16.30
CA THR A 111 0.65 9.44 -15.84
C THR A 111 0.42 10.11 -14.50
N GLN A 112 -0.84 10.23 -14.06
CA GLN A 112 -1.22 10.98 -12.87
C GLN A 112 -2.02 10.12 -11.90
N ALA A 113 -1.82 10.35 -10.60
CA ALA A 113 -2.57 9.67 -9.56
C ALA A 113 -2.84 10.54 -8.33
N VAL A 114 -3.95 10.26 -7.65
CA VAL A 114 -4.17 10.61 -6.24
C VAL A 114 -3.98 9.32 -5.45
N ILE A 115 -3.11 9.36 -4.42
CA ILE A 115 -2.77 8.18 -3.61
C ILE A 115 -3.21 8.42 -2.17
N THR A 116 -3.81 7.41 -1.56
CA THR A 116 -4.30 7.51 -0.18
C THR A 116 -3.27 7.10 0.85
N VAL A 117 -3.40 7.66 2.04
CA VAL A 117 -2.61 7.32 3.23
C VAL A 117 -3.53 7.28 4.45
N PRO A 118 -3.20 6.50 5.49
CA PRO A 118 -3.87 6.59 6.79
C PRO A 118 -3.85 8.03 7.32
N ALA A 119 -4.94 8.44 7.97
CA ALA A 119 -5.03 9.81 8.51
C ALA A 119 -3.93 10.10 9.54
N TYR A 120 -3.55 9.07 10.30
CA TYR A 120 -2.55 9.15 11.37
C TYR A 120 -1.11 8.98 10.88
N PHE A 121 -0.88 8.93 9.54
CA PHE A 121 0.47 8.96 8.99
C PHE A 121 1.15 10.30 9.28
N ASN A 122 2.40 10.21 9.75
CA ASN A 122 3.24 11.39 9.92
C ASN A 122 3.79 11.89 8.57
N ASP A 123 4.44 13.05 8.60
CA ASP A 123 5.02 13.70 7.44
C ASP A 123 5.97 12.80 6.64
N MET A 124 6.88 12.07 7.31
CA MET A 124 7.82 11.14 6.68
C MET A 124 7.12 10.02 5.91
N GLN A 125 6.05 9.47 6.47
CA GLN A 125 5.28 8.40 5.85
C GLN A 125 4.52 8.91 4.61
N ARG A 126 3.99 10.15 4.68
CA ARG A 126 3.33 10.83 3.56
C ARG A 126 4.30 11.11 2.43
N GLN A 127 5.48 11.69 2.76
CA GLN A 127 6.52 11.96 1.76
C GLN A 127 7.03 10.67 1.12
N ALA A 128 7.28 9.62 1.92
CA ALA A 128 7.70 8.31 1.41
C ALA A 128 6.66 7.71 0.44
N THR A 129 5.36 7.90 0.69
CA THR A 129 4.29 7.47 -0.21
C THR A 129 4.31 8.27 -1.52
N LYS A 130 4.53 9.59 -1.44
CA LYS A 130 4.67 10.45 -2.62
C LYS A 130 5.88 10.05 -3.47
N ASP A 131 7.01 9.75 -2.82
CA ASP A 131 8.24 9.29 -3.48
C ASP A 131 8.04 7.92 -4.16
N ALA A 132 7.31 7.00 -3.52
CA ALA A 132 6.94 5.73 -4.14
C ALA A 132 6.12 5.92 -5.43
N GLY A 133 5.20 6.90 -5.45
CA GLY A 133 4.46 7.29 -6.65
C GLY A 133 5.38 7.79 -7.76
N ARG A 134 6.32 8.68 -7.43
CA ARG A 134 7.34 9.18 -8.38
C ARG A 134 8.21 8.06 -8.95
N ILE A 135 8.69 7.15 -8.11
CA ILE A 135 9.48 5.97 -8.51
C ILE A 135 8.66 5.04 -9.43
N ALA A 136 7.35 4.96 -9.22
CA ALA A 136 6.44 4.21 -10.10
C ALA A 136 6.18 4.90 -11.45
N GLY A 137 6.68 6.13 -11.65
CA GLY A 137 6.48 6.94 -12.85
C GLY A 137 5.12 7.63 -12.88
N LEU A 138 4.54 7.94 -11.70
CA LEU A 138 3.30 8.68 -11.55
C LEU A 138 3.58 10.09 -11.03
N GLU A 139 2.98 11.09 -11.64
CA GLU A 139 2.82 12.40 -11.05
C GLU A 139 1.75 12.31 -9.96
N VAL A 140 2.16 12.45 -8.70
CA VAL A 140 1.25 12.41 -7.56
C VAL A 140 0.63 13.79 -7.39
N LEU A 141 -0.59 13.95 -7.87
CA LEU A 141 -1.33 15.21 -7.80
C LEU A 141 -1.68 15.58 -6.35
N ARG A 142 -2.00 14.57 -5.54
CA ARG A 142 -2.34 14.75 -4.13
C ARG A 142 -2.13 13.45 -3.35
N ILE A 143 -1.69 13.60 -2.09
CA ILE A 143 -1.84 12.59 -1.05
C ILE A 143 -3.11 12.95 -0.27
N ILE A 144 -4.05 12.02 -0.16
CA ILE A 144 -5.33 12.22 0.54
C ILE A 144 -5.48 11.20 1.67
N ASN A 145 -6.09 11.59 2.78
CA ASN A 145 -6.35 10.68 3.88
C ASN A 145 -7.44 9.66 3.52
N GLU A 146 -7.25 8.40 3.92
CA GLU A 146 -8.18 7.29 3.68
C GLU A 146 -9.61 7.60 4.17
N PRO A 147 -9.83 8.09 5.42
CA PRO A 147 -11.16 8.41 5.89
C PRO A 147 -11.80 9.59 5.13
N THR A 148 -11.02 10.60 4.74
CA THR A 148 -11.50 11.73 3.92
C THR A 148 -11.94 11.24 2.54
N SER A 149 -11.17 10.33 1.96
CA SER A 149 -11.49 9.69 0.69
C SER A 149 -12.75 8.85 0.77
N ALA A 150 -12.92 8.05 1.83
CA ALA A 150 -14.14 7.27 2.07
C ALA A 150 -15.37 8.17 2.26
N ALA A 151 -15.23 9.28 3.00
CA ALA A 151 -16.29 10.26 3.17
C ALA A 151 -16.68 10.94 1.85
N LEU A 152 -15.72 11.20 0.97
CA LEU A 152 -15.98 11.74 -0.38
C LEU A 152 -16.78 10.75 -1.22
N ALA A 153 -16.45 9.48 -1.18
CA ALA A 153 -17.21 8.42 -1.86
C ALA A 153 -18.65 8.33 -1.33
N TYR A 154 -18.83 8.40 -0.01
CA TYR A 154 -20.13 8.37 0.64
C TYR A 154 -20.96 9.63 0.38
N GLY A 155 -20.32 10.81 0.45
CA GLY A 155 -20.99 12.12 0.35
C GLY A 155 -21.59 12.44 -1.01
N LEU A 156 -21.16 11.76 -2.07
CA LEU A 156 -21.75 11.93 -3.42
C LEU A 156 -23.20 11.45 -3.48
N ASP A 157 -23.53 10.40 -2.72
CA ASP A 157 -24.85 9.79 -2.73
C ASP A 157 -25.78 10.35 -1.65
N ASN A 158 -25.23 10.99 -0.60
CA ASN A 158 -25.93 11.46 0.58
C ASN A 158 -25.69 12.97 0.78
N GLY A 159 -26.51 13.80 0.14
CA GLY A 159 -26.31 15.26 0.07
C GLY A 159 -26.77 16.06 1.31
N ASP A 160 -27.37 15.45 2.32
CA ASP A 160 -27.84 16.16 3.52
C ASP A 160 -26.67 16.42 4.50
N PRO A 161 -26.58 17.63 5.09
CA PRO A 161 -25.55 17.94 6.08
C PRO A 161 -25.61 16.98 7.27
N GLN A 162 -24.49 16.33 7.58
CA GLN A 162 -24.39 15.40 8.68
C GLN A 162 -22.96 15.24 9.20
N LYS A 163 -22.84 14.83 10.45
CA LYS A 163 -21.57 14.39 11.05
C LYS A 163 -21.42 12.87 10.92
N VAL A 164 -20.33 12.43 10.37
CA VAL A 164 -20.06 11.03 10.06
C VAL A 164 -18.81 10.60 10.81
N MET A 165 -18.87 9.42 11.44
CA MET A 165 -17.66 8.74 11.91
C MET A 165 -17.18 7.79 10.81
N VAL A 166 -15.93 7.92 10.39
CA VAL A 166 -15.25 6.91 9.58
C VAL A 166 -14.38 6.09 10.51
N TYR A 167 -14.66 4.79 10.61
CA TYR A 167 -13.92 3.81 11.40
C TYR A 167 -13.20 2.89 10.44
N ASP A 168 -11.90 3.13 10.27
CA ASP A 168 -11.06 2.42 9.32
C ASP A 168 -10.12 1.45 10.04
N LEU A 169 -10.43 0.16 9.97
CA LEU A 169 -9.58 -0.92 10.47
C LEU A 169 -9.08 -1.74 9.30
N GLY A 170 -7.92 -1.35 8.81
CA GLY A 170 -7.23 -2.01 7.70
C GLY A 170 -6.43 -3.24 8.11
N GLY A 171 -5.48 -3.64 7.26
CA GLY A 171 -4.56 -4.75 7.55
C GLY A 171 -3.49 -4.39 8.56
N GLY A 172 -3.07 -3.14 8.64
CA GLY A 172 -1.93 -2.71 9.46
C GLY A 172 -2.15 -1.51 10.35
N THR A 173 -3.18 -0.72 10.10
CA THR A 173 -3.49 0.53 10.82
C THR A 173 -4.94 0.58 11.22
N PHE A 174 -5.21 1.32 12.29
CA PHE A 174 -6.53 1.72 12.72
C PHE A 174 -6.62 3.24 12.77
N ASP A 175 -7.58 3.80 12.06
CA ASP A 175 -7.89 5.22 12.05
C ASP A 175 -9.36 5.45 12.33
N VAL A 176 -9.67 6.50 13.08
CA VAL A 176 -11.03 6.98 13.28
C VAL A 176 -11.06 8.49 13.06
N SER A 177 -11.98 8.94 12.21
CA SER A 177 -12.17 10.36 11.92
C SER A 177 -13.60 10.77 12.09
N ILE A 178 -13.82 11.94 12.66
CA ILE A 178 -15.12 12.60 12.72
C ILE A 178 -15.12 13.67 11.62
N ILE A 179 -16.07 13.54 10.71
CA ILE A 179 -16.12 14.35 9.49
C ILE A 179 -17.50 14.99 9.38
N GLU A 180 -17.55 16.28 9.11
CA GLU A 180 -18.76 16.99 8.75
C GLU A 180 -18.89 17.07 7.23
N ILE A 181 -20.01 16.60 6.71
CA ILE A 181 -20.33 16.62 5.27
C ILE A 181 -21.53 17.54 5.09
N GLY A 182 -21.43 18.51 4.22
CA GLY A 182 -22.57 19.38 3.90
C GLY A 182 -22.19 20.54 2.99
N GLU A 183 -23.16 21.06 2.21
CA GLU A 183 -23.06 22.27 1.39
C GLU A 183 -21.83 22.33 0.44
N GLY A 184 -21.35 21.16 -0.04
CA GLY A 184 -20.17 21.09 -0.90
C GLY A 184 -18.84 21.14 -0.13
N VAL A 185 -18.86 20.97 1.20
CA VAL A 185 -17.66 20.90 2.04
C VAL A 185 -17.62 19.54 2.73
N ILE A 186 -16.45 18.95 2.78
CA ILE A 186 -16.10 17.79 3.61
C ILE A 186 -14.98 18.26 4.53
N GLU A 187 -15.31 18.43 5.80
CA GLU A 187 -14.41 18.94 6.82
C GLU A 187 -14.13 17.86 7.87
N VAL A 188 -12.85 17.54 8.07
CA VAL A 188 -12.42 16.68 9.18
C VAL A 188 -12.40 17.52 10.45
N LEU A 189 -13.22 17.17 11.43
CA LEU A 189 -13.26 17.84 12.73
C LEU A 189 -12.17 17.32 13.67
N ALA A 190 -11.95 16.00 13.66
CA ALA A 190 -10.91 15.37 14.45
C ALA A 190 -10.53 14.01 13.86
N THR A 191 -9.28 13.60 14.10
CA THR A 191 -8.79 12.27 13.78
C THR A 191 -7.93 11.71 14.92
N ALA A 192 -8.02 10.40 15.14
CA ALA A 192 -7.16 9.66 16.06
C ALA A 192 -6.90 8.25 15.49
N GLY A 193 -5.88 7.54 15.99
CA GLY A 193 -5.58 6.23 15.45
C GLY A 193 -4.45 5.49 16.14
N ASP A 194 -4.17 4.29 15.62
CA ASP A 194 -3.06 3.42 16.03
C ASP A 194 -2.41 2.81 14.78
N ASN A 195 -1.21 3.26 14.45
CA ASN A 195 -0.45 2.81 13.26
C ASN A 195 0.09 1.38 13.39
N HIS A 196 -0.16 0.69 14.50
CA HIS A 196 0.28 -0.67 14.80
C HIS A 196 -0.87 -1.56 15.27
N LEU A 197 -2.08 -1.31 14.77
CA LEU A 197 -3.26 -2.12 15.00
C LEU A 197 -3.97 -2.39 13.68
N GLY A 198 -4.14 -3.65 13.31
CA GLY A 198 -4.83 -4.03 12.08
C GLY A 198 -4.96 -5.53 11.92
N GLY A 199 -5.49 -5.96 10.79
CA GLY A 199 -5.79 -7.37 10.48
C GLY A 199 -4.60 -8.32 10.62
N ASP A 200 -3.38 -7.85 10.37
CA ASP A 200 -2.16 -8.65 10.54
C ASP A 200 -1.97 -9.06 12.01
N ASP A 201 -2.37 -8.21 12.97
CA ASP A 201 -2.27 -8.51 14.40
C ASP A 201 -3.29 -9.59 14.81
N PHE A 202 -4.48 -9.57 14.18
CA PHE A 202 -5.48 -10.64 14.34
C PHE A 202 -5.01 -11.95 13.73
N ASP A 203 -4.35 -11.91 12.58
CA ASP A 203 -3.77 -13.08 11.91
C ASP A 203 -2.69 -13.73 12.79
N GLU A 204 -1.81 -12.92 13.40
CA GLU A 204 -0.74 -13.44 14.26
C GLU A 204 -1.29 -14.13 15.52
N ARG A 205 -2.43 -13.66 16.09
CA ARG A 205 -3.10 -14.36 17.21
C ARG A 205 -3.55 -15.77 16.82
N ILE A 206 -4.13 -15.94 15.64
CA ILE A 206 -4.51 -17.26 15.13
C ILE A 206 -3.26 -18.08 14.80
N ALA A 207 -2.24 -17.49 14.18
CA ALA A 207 -1.00 -18.19 13.86
C ALA A 207 -0.30 -18.71 15.12
N ASP A 208 -0.20 -17.90 16.17
CA ASP A 208 0.36 -18.31 17.47
C ASP A 208 -0.42 -19.48 18.08
N TYR A 209 -1.75 -19.44 17.99
CA TYR A 209 -2.60 -20.56 18.43
C TYR A 209 -2.29 -21.83 17.63
N LEU A 210 -2.21 -21.75 16.31
CA LEU A 210 -1.93 -22.88 15.42
C LEU A 210 -0.51 -23.44 15.64
N PHE A 211 0.50 -22.60 15.83
CA PHE A 211 1.85 -23.03 16.23
C PHE A 211 1.82 -23.77 17.57
N GLY A 212 1.05 -23.26 18.52
CA GLY A 212 0.86 -23.90 19.83
C GLY A 212 0.19 -25.26 19.72
N VAL A 213 -0.84 -25.44 18.90
CA VAL A 213 -1.50 -26.72 18.61
C VAL A 213 -0.49 -27.70 18.01
N PHE A 214 0.17 -27.30 16.92
CA PHE A 214 1.13 -28.17 16.24
C PHE A 214 2.27 -28.62 17.13
N LYS A 215 2.83 -27.72 17.93
CA LYS A 215 3.92 -28.02 18.87
C LYS A 215 3.49 -28.99 19.98
N ARG A 216 2.25 -28.87 20.49
CA ARG A 216 1.72 -29.79 21.51
C ARG A 216 1.52 -31.20 20.96
N GLU A 217 1.07 -31.32 19.70
CA GLU A 217 0.76 -32.63 19.10
C GLU A 217 1.98 -33.33 18.53
N SER A 218 2.89 -32.55 17.90
CA SER A 218 4.04 -33.11 17.19
C SER A 218 5.36 -33.02 17.95
N GLY A 219 5.46 -32.19 18.98
CA GLY A 219 6.72 -31.85 19.65
C GLY A 219 7.65 -30.92 18.83
N VAL A 220 7.27 -30.56 17.60
CA VAL A 220 8.10 -29.76 16.67
C VAL A 220 7.63 -28.31 16.67
N ASP A 221 8.58 -27.40 16.69
CA ASP A 221 8.32 -25.94 16.61
C ASP A 221 8.39 -25.48 15.16
N ALA A 222 7.24 -25.45 14.47
CA ALA A 222 7.14 -25.04 13.07
C ALA A 222 7.40 -23.54 12.85
N SER A 223 7.38 -22.70 13.89
CA SER A 223 7.67 -21.26 13.75
C SER A 223 9.13 -20.97 13.38
N ARG A 224 10.02 -21.96 13.55
CA ARG A 224 11.44 -21.85 13.23
C ARG A 224 11.78 -22.16 11.77
N ASP A 225 10.86 -22.76 11.04
CA ASP A 225 10.97 -22.99 9.60
C ASP A 225 10.20 -21.91 8.85
N SER A 226 10.89 -21.13 8.05
CA SER A 226 10.29 -19.98 7.36
C SER A 226 9.16 -20.36 6.40
N ALA A 227 9.28 -21.52 5.73
CA ALA A 227 8.26 -22.01 4.81
C ALA A 227 7.02 -22.53 5.57
N ALA A 228 7.23 -23.29 6.66
CA ALA A 228 6.15 -23.73 7.52
C ALA A 228 5.44 -22.54 8.19
N ALA A 229 6.21 -21.58 8.70
CA ALA A 229 5.68 -20.38 9.31
C ALA A 229 4.82 -19.57 8.35
N GLN A 230 5.26 -19.39 7.10
CA GLN A 230 4.48 -18.69 6.08
C GLN A 230 3.16 -19.42 5.76
N ARG A 231 3.18 -20.75 5.66
CA ARG A 231 1.97 -21.54 5.43
C ARG A 231 0.97 -21.43 6.59
N VAL A 232 1.47 -21.40 7.83
CA VAL A 232 0.61 -21.24 9.01
C VAL A 232 -0.01 -19.84 9.05
N ARG A 233 0.77 -18.77 8.76
CA ARG A 233 0.24 -17.40 8.70
C ARG A 233 -0.80 -17.22 7.60
N GLU A 234 -0.56 -17.80 6.43
CA GLU A 234 -1.56 -17.75 5.34
C GLU A 234 -2.85 -18.47 5.72
N ALA A 235 -2.75 -19.65 6.36
CA ALA A 235 -3.92 -20.38 6.87
C ALA A 235 -4.63 -19.63 8.01
N ALA A 236 -3.89 -18.93 8.86
CA ALA A 236 -4.44 -18.08 9.91
C ALA A 236 -5.26 -16.91 9.32
N ARG A 237 -4.73 -16.26 8.28
CA ARG A 237 -5.45 -15.20 7.55
C ARG A 237 -6.74 -15.73 6.93
N GLN A 238 -6.68 -16.86 6.24
CA GLN A 238 -7.87 -17.49 5.66
C GLN A 238 -8.90 -17.85 6.74
N ALA A 239 -8.45 -18.43 7.86
CA ALA A 239 -9.33 -18.75 8.98
C ALA A 239 -10.00 -17.50 9.57
N LYS A 240 -9.29 -16.36 9.71
CA LYS A 240 -9.87 -15.08 10.11
C LYS A 240 -10.96 -14.61 9.13
N GLU A 241 -10.70 -14.69 7.84
CA GLU A 241 -11.64 -14.29 6.79
C GLU A 241 -12.91 -15.20 6.84
N GLU A 242 -12.75 -16.53 6.97
CA GLU A 242 -13.86 -17.46 7.12
C GLU A 242 -14.68 -17.18 8.39
N LEU A 243 -14.04 -16.91 9.52
CA LEU A 243 -14.69 -16.60 10.80
C LEU A 243 -15.49 -15.30 10.79
N SER A 244 -15.34 -14.44 9.78
CA SER A 244 -16.22 -13.28 9.59
C SER A 244 -17.64 -13.67 9.17
N SER A 245 -17.80 -14.81 8.49
CA SER A 245 -19.10 -15.33 8.03
C SER A 245 -19.52 -16.65 8.66
N MET A 246 -18.55 -17.48 9.05
CA MET A 246 -18.75 -18.83 9.60
C MET A 246 -18.48 -18.86 11.10
N GLU A 247 -19.17 -19.76 11.83
CA GLU A 247 -18.91 -19.98 13.26
C GLU A 247 -17.61 -20.74 13.55
N THR A 248 -17.04 -21.41 12.52
CA THR A 248 -15.90 -22.30 12.67
C THR A 248 -15.11 -22.33 11.38
N ALA A 249 -13.79 -22.14 11.49
CA ALA A 249 -12.82 -22.35 10.42
C ALA A 249 -12.02 -23.63 10.65
N ARG A 250 -11.75 -24.39 9.59
CA ARG A 250 -10.93 -25.61 9.64
C ARG A 250 -9.62 -25.37 8.93
N VAL A 251 -8.52 -25.62 9.61
CA VAL A 251 -7.17 -25.49 9.09
C VAL A 251 -6.61 -26.89 8.87
N ASN A 252 -6.21 -27.18 7.64
CA ASN A 252 -5.53 -28.42 7.27
C ASN A 252 -4.28 -28.10 6.45
N LEU A 253 -3.10 -28.33 7.05
CA LEU A 253 -1.81 -28.11 6.42
C LEU A 253 -1.02 -29.43 6.36
N PRO A 254 -1.19 -30.21 5.28
CA PRO A 254 -0.44 -31.44 5.10
C PRO A 254 1.05 -31.17 4.89
N PHE A 255 1.91 -32.07 5.35
CA PHE A 255 3.37 -31.98 5.18
C PHE A 255 3.95 -30.65 5.69
N LEU A 256 3.54 -30.21 6.88
CA LEU A 256 3.97 -28.93 7.46
C LEU A 256 5.43 -28.99 7.94
N ALA A 257 5.83 -30.11 8.52
CA ALA A 257 7.19 -30.33 8.98
C ALA A 257 7.61 -31.79 8.81
N GLN A 258 8.91 -32.06 8.96
CA GLN A 258 9.46 -33.41 8.97
C GLN A 258 9.75 -33.84 10.42
N GLY A 259 9.15 -34.92 10.87
CA GLY A 259 9.43 -35.56 12.17
C GLY A 259 10.36 -36.77 12.03
N ALA A 260 10.74 -37.36 13.17
CA ALA A 260 11.62 -38.54 13.22
C ALA A 260 10.98 -39.76 12.55
N SER A 261 9.64 -39.88 12.61
CA SER A 261 8.86 -41.00 12.08
C SER A 261 8.19 -40.75 10.73
N GLY A 262 8.42 -39.58 10.11
CA GLY A 262 7.81 -39.19 8.84
C GLY A 262 7.27 -37.77 8.83
N PRO A 263 6.53 -37.41 7.77
CA PRO A 263 5.95 -36.07 7.65
C PRO A 263 4.87 -35.81 8.71
N LEU A 264 4.83 -34.58 9.19
CA LEU A 264 3.89 -34.09 10.19
C LEU A 264 2.88 -33.16 9.52
N HIS A 265 1.64 -33.20 9.95
CA HIS A 265 0.52 -32.44 9.43
C HIS A 265 -0.09 -31.59 10.56
N LEU A 266 -0.64 -30.46 10.24
CA LEU A 266 -1.47 -29.69 11.17
C LEU A 266 -2.94 -29.80 10.74
N GLU A 267 -3.77 -30.35 11.63
CA GLU A 267 -5.22 -30.30 11.51
C GLU A 267 -5.76 -29.61 12.75
N ALA A 268 -6.44 -28.46 12.56
CA ALA A 268 -6.98 -27.70 13.67
C ALA A 268 -8.32 -27.10 13.29
N GLN A 269 -9.10 -26.77 14.31
CA GLN A 269 -10.35 -26.06 14.19
C GLN A 269 -10.28 -24.83 15.08
N VAL A 270 -10.72 -23.68 14.57
CA VAL A 270 -10.84 -22.44 15.32
C VAL A 270 -12.30 -22.02 15.31
N THR A 271 -12.90 -21.82 16.45
CA THR A 271 -14.25 -21.30 16.56
C THR A 271 -14.23 -19.76 16.65
N ARG A 272 -15.31 -19.09 16.21
CA ARG A 272 -15.46 -17.64 16.37
C ARG A 272 -15.35 -17.22 17.85
N SER A 273 -15.88 -17.99 18.78
CA SER A 273 -15.76 -17.72 20.21
C SER A 273 -14.31 -17.74 20.71
N GLU A 274 -13.50 -18.70 20.25
CA GLU A 274 -12.07 -18.75 20.56
C GLU A 274 -11.31 -17.58 19.90
N PHE A 275 -11.63 -17.27 18.65
CA PHE A 275 -11.07 -16.13 17.96
C PHE A 275 -11.38 -14.80 18.69
N ASN A 276 -12.64 -14.56 19.05
CA ASN A 276 -13.03 -13.38 19.80
C ASN A 276 -12.29 -13.28 21.14
N ARG A 277 -12.07 -14.39 21.82
CA ARG A 277 -11.30 -14.41 23.08
C ARG A 277 -9.83 -14.09 22.88
N MET A 278 -9.21 -14.63 21.81
CA MET A 278 -7.80 -14.39 21.50
C MET A 278 -7.51 -12.95 21.08
N THR A 279 -8.51 -12.27 20.53
CA THR A 279 -8.37 -10.94 19.93
C THR A 279 -9.13 -9.83 20.69
N ALA A 280 -9.69 -10.15 21.85
CA ALA A 280 -10.47 -9.21 22.63
C ALA A 280 -9.70 -7.92 22.96
N ASP A 281 -8.43 -8.02 23.32
CA ASP A 281 -7.55 -6.90 23.62
C ASP A 281 -7.31 -6.01 22.36
N LEU A 282 -7.25 -6.59 21.16
CA LEU A 282 -7.10 -5.84 19.92
C LEU A 282 -8.36 -5.02 19.60
N VAL A 283 -9.54 -5.62 19.81
CA VAL A 283 -10.81 -4.92 19.64
C VAL A 283 -10.95 -3.81 20.68
N GLU A 284 -10.57 -4.06 21.94
CA GLU A 284 -10.64 -3.07 23.02
C GLU A 284 -9.72 -1.86 22.78
N ARG A 285 -8.55 -2.06 22.15
CA ARG A 285 -7.63 -0.96 21.80
C ARG A 285 -8.25 0.09 20.89
N THR A 286 -9.31 -0.22 20.15
CA THR A 286 -9.99 0.74 19.27
C THR A 286 -10.81 1.78 20.04
N GLU A 287 -11.22 1.49 21.29
CA GLU A 287 -12.05 2.38 22.12
C GLU A 287 -11.37 3.70 22.44
N GLY A 288 -10.07 3.65 22.78
CA GLY A 288 -9.31 4.84 23.13
C GLY A 288 -9.33 5.90 22.01
N PRO A 289 -8.89 5.56 20.79
CA PRO A 289 -8.94 6.48 19.65
C PRO A 289 -10.37 6.96 19.30
N VAL A 290 -11.39 6.08 19.39
CA VAL A 290 -12.79 6.50 19.15
C VAL A 290 -13.23 7.57 20.15
N SER A 291 -12.99 7.34 21.44
CA SER A 291 -13.31 8.28 22.50
C SER A 291 -12.54 9.60 22.32
N GLN A 292 -11.28 9.51 21.95
CA GLN A 292 -10.44 10.69 21.70
C GLN A 292 -10.97 11.51 20.53
N ALA A 293 -11.32 10.89 19.39
CA ALA A 293 -11.80 11.60 18.21
C ALA A 293 -13.15 12.32 18.50
N LEU A 294 -14.07 11.67 19.22
CA LEU A 294 -15.33 12.29 19.63
C LEU A 294 -15.11 13.50 20.57
N ASN A 295 -14.23 13.34 21.57
CA ASN A 295 -13.90 14.40 22.49
C ASN A 295 -13.21 15.59 21.79
N ASP A 296 -12.25 15.32 20.90
CA ASP A 296 -11.55 16.35 20.15
C ASP A 296 -12.48 17.09 19.16
N ALA A 297 -13.46 16.40 18.59
CA ALA A 297 -14.50 17.00 17.76
C ALA A 297 -15.58 17.75 18.59
N GLY A 298 -15.57 17.60 19.90
CA GLY A 298 -16.54 18.25 20.79
C GLY A 298 -17.98 17.76 20.61
N ILE A 299 -18.19 16.49 20.20
CA ILE A 299 -19.52 15.92 19.95
C ILE A 299 -19.74 14.64 20.75
N ALA A 300 -21.00 14.38 21.06
CA ALA A 300 -21.44 13.10 21.60
C ALA A 300 -21.68 12.09 20.45
N ALA A 301 -21.52 10.79 20.73
CA ALA A 301 -21.79 9.74 19.76
C ALA A 301 -23.25 9.77 19.22
N SER A 302 -24.18 10.27 19.99
CA SER A 302 -25.60 10.44 19.59
C SER A 302 -25.80 11.47 18.46
N GLU A 303 -24.87 12.43 18.32
CA GLU A 303 -24.92 13.49 17.30
C GLU A 303 -24.40 12.99 15.93
N LEU A 304 -23.78 11.81 15.87
CA LEU A 304 -23.38 11.20 14.61
C LEU A 304 -24.63 10.91 13.76
N GLY A 305 -24.61 11.31 12.51
CA GLY A 305 -25.64 10.93 11.52
C GLY A 305 -25.43 9.50 11.02
N SER A 306 -24.17 9.13 10.77
CA SER A 306 -23.78 7.81 10.25
C SER A 306 -22.42 7.37 10.77
N VAL A 307 -22.19 6.05 10.72
CA VAL A 307 -20.89 5.42 10.98
C VAL A 307 -20.51 4.59 9.76
N LEU A 308 -19.38 4.90 9.15
CA LEU A 308 -18.85 4.20 7.97
C LEU A 308 -17.73 3.26 8.40
N LEU A 309 -17.85 2.01 8.00
CA LEU A 309 -16.81 1.00 8.20
C LEU A 309 -15.93 0.90 6.95
N VAL A 310 -14.65 1.07 7.15
CA VAL A 310 -13.61 1.02 6.11
C VAL A 310 -12.55 0.00 6.52
N GLY A 311 -11.90 -0.61 5.52
CA GLY A 311 -10.91 -1.65 5.73
C GLY A 311 -11.50 -3.03 5.98
N GLY A 312 -10.84 -4.07 5.45
CA GLY A 312 -11.33 -5.44 5.46
C GLY A 312 -11.54 -6.03 6.87
N SER A 313 -10.78 -5.56 7.87
CA SER A 313 -10.90 -6.05 9.25
C SER A 313 -12.18 -5.58 9.97
N THR A 314 -12.89 -4.59 9.44
CA THR A 314 -14.20 -4.20 9.94
C THR A 314 -15.31 -5.22 9.64
N ARG A 315 -15.00 -6.22 8.82
CA ARG A 315 -15.91 -7.38 8.58
C ARG A 315 -15.97 -8.34 9.76
N ILE A 316 -15.04 -8.26 10.71
CA ILE A 316 -15.01 -9.08 11.92
C ILE A 316 -16.23 -8.71 12.80
N PRO A 317 -17.13 -9.69 13.14
CA PRO A 317 -18.34 -9.40 13.90
C PRO A 317 -18.09 -8.70 15.23
N ALA A 318 -17.06 -9.12 15.99
CA ALA A 318 -16.69 -8.49 17.26
C ALA A 318 -16.30 -7.01 17.12
N VAL A 319 -15.72 -6.61 15.99
CA VAL A 319 -15.40 -5.22 15.68
C VAL A 319 -16.69 -4.43 15.45
N GLN A 320 -17.62 -4.98 14.65
CA GLN A 320 -18.92 -4.33 14.41
C GLN A 320 -19.74 -4.17 15.70
N ASP A 321 -19.74 -5.19 16.56
CA ASP A 321 -20.40 -5.14 17.86
C ASP A 321 -19.78 -4.08 18.77
N LYS A 322 -18.45 -3.94 18.75
CA LYS A 322 -17.76 -2.88 19.49
C LYS A 322 -18.15 -1.50 18.98
N VAL A 323 -18.20 -1.30 17.66
CA VAL A 323 -18.66 -0.02 17.07
C VAL A 323 -20.09 0.30 17.49
N ARG A 324 -21.01 -0.66 17.42
CA ARG A 324 -22.39 -0.48 17.90
C ARG A 324 -22.43 -0.09 19.37
N SER A 325 -21.63 -0.75 20.20
CA SER A 325 -21.55 -0.46 21.64
C SER A 325 -21.04 0.96 21.92
N LEU A 326 -20.03 1.42 21.18
CA LEU A 326 -19.41 2.73 21.37
C LEU A 326 -20.26 3.88 20.84
N THR A 327 -20.99 3.66 19.75
CA THR A 327 -21.70 4.73 19.04
C THR A 327 -23.22 4.71 19.25
N GLY A 328 -23.77 3.57 19.63
CA GLY A 328 -25.23 3.35 19.64
C GLY A 328 -25.86 3.36 18.25
N LYS A 329 -25.07 3.31 17.19
CA LYS A 329 -25.51 3.37 15.79
C LYS A 329 -25.22 2.06 15.07
N GLU A 330 -26.10 1.70 14.13
CA GLU A 330 -25.81 0.62 13.19
C GLU A 330 -24.88 1.16 12.10
N PRO A 331 -23.74 0.52 11.86
CA PRO A 331 -22.81 0.96 10.80
C PRO A 331 -23.46 0.90 9.42
N SER A 332 -23.18 1.89 8.58
CA SER A 332 -23.69 1.94 7.21
C SER A 332 -23.05 0.85 6.34
N SER A 333 -23.89 0.15 5.58
CA SER A 333 -23.48 -0.83 4.55
C SER A 333 -23.52 -0.26 3.13
N SER A 334 -23.74 1.06 2.97
CA SER A 334 -23.92 1.70 1.67
C SER A 334 -22.67 1.76 0.81
N ILE A 335 -21.49 1.62 1.41
CA ILE A 335 -20.20 1.62 0.70
C ILE A 335 -19.48 0.27 0.87
N ASN A 336 -18.71 -0.12 -0.14
CA ASN A 336 -17.83 -1.28 -0.04
C ASN A 336 -16.56 -0.87 0.70
N PRO A 337 -16.26 -1.47 1.88
CA PRO A 337 -15.11 -1.09 2.70
C PRO A 337 -13.74 -1.34 2.04
N ASP A 338 -13.67 -2.17 0.99
CA ASP A 338 -12.44 -2.50 0.29
C ASP A 338 -12.17 -1.57 -0.93
N GLU A 339 -13.15 -0.75 -1.34
CA GLU A 339 -13.12 0.02 -2.58
C GLU A 339 -13.38 1.52 -2.37
N CYS A 340 -14.13 1.88 -1.35
CA CYS A 340 -14.61 3.26 -1.15
C CYS A 340 -13.47 4.28 -1.07
N VAL A 341 -12.34 3.89 -0.49
CA VAL A 341 -11.14 4.73 -0.38
C VAL A 341 -10.57 5.05 -1.76
N ALA A 342 -10.41 4.06 -2.62
CA ALA A 342 -9.93 4.27 -4.00
C ALA A 342 -10.94 5.07 -4.85
N VAL A 343 -12.26 4.86 -4.62
CA VAL A 343 -13.33 5.62 -5.27
C VAL A 343 -13.20 7.10 -4.94
N GLY A 344 -13.08 7.47 -3.67
CA GLY A 344 -12.92 8.87 -3.27
C GLY A 344 -11.64 9.50 -3.83
N ALA A 345 -10.53 8.75 -3.83
CA ALA A 345 -9.27 9.19 -4.44
C ALA A 345 -9.42 9.46 -5.95
N ALA A 346 -10.17 8.63 -6.68
CA ALA A 346 -10.43 8.83 -8.10
C ALA A 346 -11.30 10.07 -8.37
N ILE A 347 -12.31 10.32 -7.52
CA ILE A 347 -13.15 11.52 -7.59
C ILE A 347 -12.29 12.77 -7.39
N GLN A 348 -11.42 12.77 -6.38
CA GLN A 348 -10.48 13.86 -6.14
C GLN A 348 -9.51 14.05 -7.30
N GLY A 349 -9.01 12.96 -7.88
CA GLY A 349 -8.14 12.99 -9.06
C GLY A 349 -8.82 13.62 -10.28
N ALA A 350 -10.06 13.25 -10.56
CA ALA A 350 -10.85 13.81 -11.64
C ALA A 350 -11.11 15.33 -11.44
N THR A 351 -11.36 15.73 -10.20
CA THR A 351 -11.52 17.15 -9.82
C THR A 351 -10.24 17.94 -10.07
N LEU A 352 -9.08 17.45 -9.64
CA LEU A 352 -7.78 18.12 -9.80
C LEU A 352 -7.32 18.16 -11.26
N ALA A 353 -7.62 17.14 -12.04
CA ALA A 353 -7.30 17.08 -13.47
C ALA A 353 -8.19 18.00 -14.33
N GLY A 354 -9.17 18.69 -13.76
CA GLY A 354 -10.08 19.59 -14.49
C GLY A 354 -10.97 18.86 -15.49
N SER A 355 -11.17 17.55 -15.29
CA SER A 355 -12.04 16.75 -16.16
C SER A 355 -13.48 17.25 -16.02
N SER A 356 -14.02 17.90 -17.06
CA SER A 356 -15.40 18.38 -17.16
C SER A 356 -16.40 17.20 -17.35
N THR A 357 -16.14 16.11 -16.64
CA THR A 357 -17.05 14.98 -16.57
C THR A 357 -18.24 15.38 -15.72
N GLY A 358 -19.47 15.15 -16.15
CA GLY A 358 -20.75 15.56 -15.54
C GLY A 358 -20.98 15.33 -14.05
N LEU A 359 -19.92 15.15 -13.26
CA LEU A 359 -19.85 15.28 -11.81
C LEU A 359 -19.94 16.76 -11.40
N VAL A 360 -21.00 17.45 -11.86
CA VAL A 360 -21.24 18.87 -11.57
C VAL A 360 -21.21 19.18 -10.06
N LYS A 361 -21.44 18.19 -9.21
CA LYS A 361 -21.33 18.31 -7.74
C LYS A 361 -19.90 18.11 -7.21
N ALA A 362 -19.06 17.30 -7.85
CA ALA A 362 -17.69 17.03 -7.36
C ALA A 362 -16.71 18.20 -7.62
N ASN A 363 -16.91 18.96 -8.68
CA ASN A 363 -16.06 20.14 -8.99
C ASN A 363 -16.18 21.30 -7.98
N SER A 364 -17.12 21.21 -7.04
CA SER A 364 -17.35 22.22 -6.00
C SER A 364 -17.09 21.71 -4.58
N ILE A 365 -16.65 20.45 -4.41
CA ILE A 365 -16.41 19.91 -3.08
C ILE A 365 -15.06 20.40 -2.56
N LEU A 366 -15.09 21.15 -1.48
CA LEU A 366 -13.91 21.57 -0.74
C LEU A 366 -13.58 20.52 0.31
N LEU A 367 -12.35 19.98 0.26
CA LEU A 367 -11.84 19.05 1.26
C LEU A 367 -10.95 19.80 2.25
N LEU A 368 -11.32 19.78 3.52
CA LEU A 368 -10.54 20.36 4.61
C LEU A 368 -10.10 19.22 5.54
N ASP A 369 -8.82 18.93 5.49
CA ASP A 369 -8.18 17.89 6.32
C ASP A 369 -7.49 18.51 7.53
N VAL A 370 -6.99 17.68 8.48
CA VAL A 370 -6.36 18.16 9.71
C VAL A 370 -5.02 17.48 9.98
N THR A 371 -4.19 18.12 10.81
CA THR A 371 -2.97 17.51 11.34
C THR A 371 -3.33 16.43 12.37
N PRO A 372 -2.77 15.21 12.32
CA PRO A 372 -3.13 14.16 13.27
C PRO A 372 -2.50 14.33 14.66
N LEU A 373 -1.36 15.03 14.74
CA LEU A 373 -0.56 15.21 15.96
C LEU A 373 -0.08 16.66 16.09
N SER A 374 0.06 17.11 17.33
CA SER A 374 0.65 18.43 17.63
C SER A 374 2.12 18.49 17.19
N LEU A 375 2.51 19.66 16.68
CA LEU A 375 3.88 19.99 16.32
C LEU A 375 4.44 21.00 17.29
N SER A 376 5.66 20.74 17.76
CA SER A 376 6.30 21.53 18.81
C SER A 376 7.76 21.81 18.47
N LEU A 377 8.35 22.79 19.16
CA LEU A 377 9.79 23.02 19.18
C LEU A 377 10.36 22.66 20.56
N GLU A 378 11.54 22.06 20.57
CA GLU A 378 12.31 21.94 21.81
C GLU A 378 12.82 23.31 22.24
N THR A 379 12.48 23.69 23.45
CA THR A 379 12.90 24.95 24.08
C THR A 379 13.75 24.70 25.31
N VAL A 380 14.21 25.77 25.95
CA VAL A 380 15.06 25.72 27.14
C VAL A 380 14.49 24.79 28.21
N GLY A 381 15.33 23.92 28.76
CA GLY A 381 14.90 22.92 29.72
C GLY A 381 14.36 21.62 29.14
N GLY A 382 14.43 21.43 27.80
CA GLY A 382 13.92 20.24 27.13
C GLY A 382 12.39 20.19 27.10
N VAL A 383 11.73 21.36 27.11
CA VAL A 383 10.27 21.49 27.04
C VAL A 383 9.83 21.46 25.57
N ALA A 384 8.76 20.76 25.27
CA ALA A 384 8.09 20.80 23.97
C ALA A 384 7.09 21.97 23.95
N THR A 385 7.47 23.06 23.29
CA THR A 385 6.60 24.24 23.11
C THR A 385 5.74 24.03 21.86
N ARG A 386 4.43 23.89 22.03
CA ARG A 386 3.49 23.67 20.93
C ARG A 386 3.42 24.89 20.02
N ILE A 387 3.41 24.62 18.72
CA ILE A 387 3.31 25.60 17.64
C ILE A 387 2.04 25.38 16.84
N VAL A 388 1.77 24.14 16.47
CA VAL A 388 0.55 23.72 15.77
C VAL A 388 -0.11 22.64 16.60
N GLU A 389 -1.35 22.86 17.00
CA GLU A 389 -2.14 21.87 17.74
C GLU A 389 -2.61 20.75 16.81
N ARG A 390 -2.80 19.53 17.35
CA ARG A 390 -3.48 18.46 16.61
C ARG A 390 -4.88 18.90 16.19
N ASN A 391 -5.37 18.32 15.12
CA ASN A 391 -6.65 18.68 14.50
C ASN A 391 -6.74 20.12 13.98
N THR A 392 -5.59 20.76 13.72
CA THR A 392 -5.54 22.03 12.99
C THR A 392 -5.80 21.78 11.51
N THR A 393 -6.76 22.52 10.92
CA THR A 393 -7.15 22.40 9.51
C THR A 393 -5.99 22.72 8.55
N LEU A 394 -5.86 21.93 7.49
CA LEU A 394 -4.83 22.07 6.46
C LEU A 394 -5.38 22.74 5.18
N PRO A 395 -4.57 23.51 4.45
CA PRO A 395 -3.18 23.88 4.76
C PRO A 395 -3.06 24.89 5.90
N VAL A 396 -1.93 24.89 6.62
CA VAL A 396 -1.69 25.83 7.71
C VAL A 396 -0.31 26.47 7.62
N HIS A 397 -0.26 27.77 7.85
CA HIS A 397 0.95 28.55 7.95
C HIS A 397 0.97 29.27 9.30
N TYR A 398 1.92 28.93 10.18
CA TYR A 398 2.02 29.51 11.50
C TYR A 398 3.44 29.91 11.83
N SER A 399 3.64 31.15 12.35
CA SER A 399 4.94 31.69 12.73
C SER A 399 4.96 32.13 14.18
N GLN A 400 6.06 31.84 14.87
CA GLN A 400 6.28 32.32 16.24
C GLN A 400 7.72 32.83 16.42
N ILE A 401 7.87 33.89 17.23
CA ILE A 401 9.18 34.50 17.52
C ILE A 401 9.77 33.86 18.77
N PHE A 402 10.98 33.35 18.63
CA PHE A 402 11.84 32.83 19.69
C PHE A 402 13.06 33.72 19.86
N THR A 403 13.86 33.45 20.90
CA THR A 403 15.07 34.19 21.20
C THR A 403 16.20 33.27 21.65
N THR A 404 17.41 33.83 21.80
CA THR A 404 18.59 33.09 22.32
C THR A 404 18.53 32.89 23.82
N ALA A 405 18.91 31.69 24.29
CA ALA A 405 18.96 31.34 25.71
C ALA A 405 20.20 31.87 26.42
N ALA A 406 21.31 32.06 25.69
CA ALA A 406 22.58 32.50 26.24
C ALA A 406 23.05 33.84 25.63
N ALA A 407 23.76 34.66 26.39
CA ALA A 407 24.36 35.87 25.89
C ALA A 407 25.42 35.56 24.81
N PHE A 408 25.43 36.40 23.75
CA PHE A 408 26.37 36.31 22.63
C PHE A 408 26.28 35.01 21.79
N GLN A 409 25.19 34.28 21.92
CA GLN A 409 24.91 33.10 21.12
C GLN A 409 24.77 33.48 19.65
N THR A 410 25.53 32.82 18.77
CA THR A 410 25.59 33.09 17.32
C THR A 410 24.90 32.03 16.46
N SER A 411 24.37 30.99 17.09
CA SER A 411 23.58 29.95 16.41
C SER A 411 22.53 29.39 17.37
N VAL A 412 21.42 28.92 16.82
CA VAL A 412 20.40 28.14 17.53
C VAL A 412 20.18 26.83 16.81
N GLU A 413 19.94 25.80 17.57
CA GLU A 413 19.47 24.52 17.05
C GLU A 413 17.95 24.48 17.15
N ILE A 414 17.31 24.14 16.06
CA ILE A 414 15.86 23.96 15.95
C ILE A 414 15.61 22.46 15.91
N ASN A 415 14.98 21.93 16.94
CA ASN A 415 14.54 20.54 17.02
C ASN A 415 13.01 20.53 16.94
N VAL A 416 12.49 20.02 15.82
CA VAL A 416 11.07 19.92 15.54
C VAL A 416 10.56 18.60 16.10
N LEU A 417 9.48 18.67 16.86
CA LEU A 417 8.91 17.55 17.60
C LEU A 417 7.46 17.31 17.15
N GLN A 418 7.07 16.05 17.15
CA GLN A 418 5.69 15.62 16.91
C GLN A 418 5.21 14.76 18.09
N GLY A 419 4.03 15.08 18.63
CA GLY A 419 3.40 14.37 19.74
C GLY A 419 2.82 15.29 20.81
N GLU A 420 2.18 14.67 21.80
CA GLU A 420 1.36 15.37 22.81
C GLU A 420 2.04 15.55 24.19
N ARG A 421 3.27 15.06 24.32
CA ARG A 421 3.98 15.06 25.61
C ARG A 421 4.61 16.42 25.91
N PRO A 422 4.63 16.88 27.18
CA PRO A 422 5.19 18.18 27.52
C PRO A 422 6.72 18.26 27.44
N MET A 423 7.41 17.12 27.49
CA MET A 423 8.89 17.07 27.41
C MET A 423 9.35 16.62 26.04
N ALA A 424 10.39 17.27 25.49
CA ALA A 424 10.92 16.99 24.16
C ALA A 424 11.35 15.52 23.99
N ARG A 425 12.01 14.93 24.98
CA ARG A 425 12.49 13.54 24.97
C ARG A 425 11.38 12.49 24.86
N ASP A 426 10.14 12.85 25.22
CA ASP A 426 8.99 11.96 25.25
C ASP A 426 8.15 12.09 23.96
N ASN A 427 8.56 12.97 23.04
CA ASN A 427 7.98 13.16 21.71
C ASN A 427 8.94 12.67 20.64
N LYS A 428 8.41 12.43 19.45
CA LYS A 428 9.22 12.06 18.29
C LYS A 428 9.89 13.31 17.72
N SER A 429 11.24 13.33 17.68
CA SER A 429 11.97 14.33 16.89
C SER A 429 11.84 13.99 15.41
N ILE A 430 11.26 14.91 14.64
CA ILE A 430 11.00 14.73 13.21
C ILE A 430 11.99 15.51 12.33
N GLY A 431 12.80 16.38 12.91
CA GLY A 431 13.86 17.07 12.18
C GLY A 431 14.67 18.00 13.07
N LYS A 432 15.97 18.12 12.76
CA LYS A 432 16.88 19.04 13.43
C LYS A 432 17.69 19.83 12.43
N PHE A 433 17.77 21.14 12.63
CA PHE A 433 18.65 21.99 11.84
C PHE A 433 19.20 23.14 12.66
N ARG A 434 20.20 23.82 12.14
CA ARG A 434 20.89 24.87 12.88
C ARG A 434 20.92 26.19 12.08
N LEU A 435 20.28 27.22 12.61
CA LEU A 435 20.44 28.57 12.13
C LEU A 435 21.74 29.18 12.68
N LYS A 436 22.63 29.60 11.78
CA LYS A 436 23.94 30.21 12.11
C LYS A 436 24.00 31.68 11.74
N GLY A 437 24.90 32.43 12.36
CA GLY A 437 25.18 33.83 12.03
C GLY A 437 24.17 34.80 12.61
N ILE A 438 23.59 34.47 13.75
CA ILE A 438 22.77 35.34 14.59
C ILE A 438 23.66 36.48 15.10
N LYS A 439 23.13 37.71 15.11
CA LYS A 439 23.83 38.88 15.61
C LYS A 439 24.15 38.70 17.10
N ARG A 440 25.41 38.92 17.48
CA ARG A 440 25.83 38.90 18.90
C ARG A 440 25.08 39.95 19.69
N ALA A 441 24.32 39.52 20.68
CA ALA A 441 23.52 40.35 21.57
C ALA A 441 23.37 39.68 22.96
N PRO A 442 22.91 40.38 23.98
CA PRO A 442 22.47 39.73 25.22
C PRO A 442 21.40 38.67 24.98
N ALA A 443 21.30 37.71 25.90
CA ALA A 443 20.21 36.71 25.87
C ALA A 443 18.83 37.41 25.83
N GLY A 444 17.91 36.88 25.09
CA GLY A 444 16.56 37.41 24.96
C GLY A 444 16.41 38.55 23.93
N VAL A 445 17.50 39.08 23.35
CA VAL A 445 17.44 40.20 22.39
C VAL A 445 17.25 39.76 20.94
N PRO A 446 17.97 38.74 20.40
CA PRO A 446 17.74 38.28 19.02
C PRO A 446 16.32 37.76 18.82
N GLN A 447 15.71 38.14 17.70
CA GLN A 447 14.38 37.69 17.29
C GLN A 447 14.51 36.65 16.18
N ILE A 448 14.18 35.40 16.50
CA ILE A 448 14.24 34.28 15.58
C ILE A 448 12.81 33.87 15.29
N GLU A 449 12.34 34.16 14.10
CA GLU A 449 11.03 33.77 13.62
C GLU A 449 11.12 32.33 13.11
N VAL A 450 10.36 31.43 13.72
CA VAL A 450 10.24 30.04 13.26
C VAL A 450 8.85 29.86 12.68
N THR A 451 8.82 29.41 11.44
CA THR A 451 7.59 29.23 10.64
C THR A 451 7.37 27.76 10.36
N PHE A 452 6.17 27.29 10.64
CA PHE A 452 5.65 25.98 10.26
C PHE A 452 4.69 26.17 9.10
N ASP A 453 4.96 25.51 7.99
CA ASP A 453 4.16 25.56 6.78
C ASP A 453 3.79 24.13 6.40
N ILE A 454 2.50 23.78 6.49
CA ILE A 454 1.99 22.45 6.16
C ILE A 454 1.09 22.59 4.94
N ASP A 455 1.45 21.88 3.87
CA ASP A 455 0.69 21.92 2.62
C ASP A 455 -0.60 21.08 2.69
N ALA A 456 -1.39 21.11 1.62
CA ALA A 456 -2.62 20.34 1.51
C ALA A 456 -2.40 18.80 1.48
N ASN A 457 -1.16 18.31 1.33
CA ASN A 457 -0.80 16.90 1.42
C ASN A 457 -0.40 16.51 2.86
N GLY A 458 -0.35 17.48 3.78
CA GLY A 458 0.13 17.29 5.14
C GLY A 458 1.65 17.26 5.26
N ILE A 459 2.39 17.76 4.26
CA ILE A 459 3.86 17.80 4.25
C ILE A 459 4.31 19.10 4.90
N LEU A 460 5.17 18.94 5.94
CA LEU A 460 5.66 20.04 6.77
C LEU A 460 6.99 20.57 6.28
N THR A 461 7.06 21.88 6.16
CA THR A 461 8.32 22.65 6.03
C THR A 461 8.47 23.56 7.23
N VAL A 462 9.65 23.54 7.87
CA VAL A 462 9.97 24.45 8.97
C VAL A 462 11.13 25.35 8.57
N SER A 463 10.95 26.64 8.71
CA SER A 463 12.01 27.64 8.50
C SER A 463 12.29 28.42 9.76
N ALA A 464 13.54 28.88 9.92
CA ALA A 464 13.95 29.77 10.99
C ALA A 464 14.72 30.95 10.40
N LYS A 465 14.34 32.17 10.78
CA LYS A 465 14.88 33.43 10.26
C LYS A 465 15.27 34.38 11.38
N ASP A 466 16.52 34.81 11.42
CA ASP A 466 16.93 35.92 12.28
C ASP A 466 16.47 37.26 11.68
N LYS A 467 15.53 37.92 12.33
CA LYS A 467 14.97 39.22 11.89
C LYS A 467 16.00 40.33 11.91
N GLY A 468 17.07 40.20 12.72
CA GLY A 468 18.12 41.20 12.82
C GLY A 468 19.15 41.13 11.70
N THR A 469 19.48 39.94 11.19
CA THR A 469 20.47 39.75 10.12
C THR A 469 19.84 39.37 8.78
N GLY A 470 18.58 38.97 8.76
CA GLY A 470 17.88 38.45 7.59
C GLY A 470 18.33 37.02 7.19
N LYS A 471 19.24 36.40 7.96
CA LYS A 471 19.67 35.03 7.68
C LYS A 471 18.56 34.03 7.96
N GLU A 472 18.37 33.12 7.05
CA GLU A 472 17.33 32.10 7.08
C GLU A 472 17.90 30.72 6.80
N GLN A 473 17.32 29.72 7.43
CA GLN A 473 17.56 28.31 7.18
C GLN A 473 16.22 27.58 7.25
N SER A 474 15.98 26.70 6.33
CA SER A 474 14.77 25.86 6.32
C SER A 474 15.13 24.39 6.27
N ILE A 475 14.21 23.57 6.73
CA ILE A 475 14.21 22.13 6.54
C ILE A 475 12.80 21.71 6.11
N THR A 476 12.71 20.95 5.04
CA THR A 476 11.54 20.11 4.80
C THR A 476 11.80 18.84 5.56
N ILE A 477 10.89 18.48 6.47
CA ILE A 477 11.10 17.38 7.42
C ILE A 477 11.30 16.10 6.62
N ASP A 478 12.37 15.51 6.56
CA ASP A 478 13.35 14.74 7.30
C ASP A 478 14.50 14.16 6.41
N GLU A 479 15.70 14.03 6.95
CA GLU A 479 16.84 13.39 6.27
C GLU A 479 16.98 11.88 6.56
N SER A 480 16.39 11.32 7.63
CA SER A 480 16.71 9.97 8.11
C SER A 480 15.91 8.82 7.45
N GLY A 481 14.80 9.11 6.78
CA GLY A 481 13.96 8.12 6.09
C GLY A 481 13.59 8.52 4.66
N ARG A 482 14.00 9.72 4.23
CA ARG A 482 13.72 10.25 2.90
C ARG A 482 14.81 9.82 1.91
N MET A 483 14.39 9.42 0.74
CA MET A 483 15.31 9.27 -0.40
C MET A 483 15.68 10.66 -0.93
N SER A 484 16.96 10.90 -1.22
CA SER A 484 17.39 12.09 -1.94
C SER A 484 16.83 12.08 -3.37
N ASP A 485 16.74 13.24 -4.02
CA ASP A 485 16.31 13.30 -5.43
C ASP A 485 17.21 12.43 -6.32
N GLU A 486 18.52 12.35 -6.03
CA GLU A 486 19.45 11.48 -6.74
C GLU A 486 19.18 9.99 -6.50
N GLU A 487 18.77 9.60 -5.29
CA GLU A 487 18.35 8.23 -4.97
C GLU A 487 17.00 7.89 -5.62
N ILE A 488 16.07 8.82 -5.65
CA ILE A 488 14.80 8.69 -6.36
C ILE A 488 15.05 8.52 -7.86
N ASP A 489 15.87 9.37 -8.47
CA ASP A 489 16.22 9.30 -9.89
C ASP A 489 16.95 7.98 -10.22
N ARG A 490 17.79 7.48 -9.32
CA ARG A 490 18.42 6.17 -9.46
C ARG A 490 17.38 5.06 -9.40
N ALA A 491 16.47 5.10 -8.42
CA ALA A 491 15.40 4.13 -8.27
C ALA A 491 14.45 4.13 -9.48
N ILE A 492 14.18 5.30 -10.09
CA ILE A 492 13.41 5.42 -11.33
C ILE A 492 14.14 4.70 -12.47
N ARG A 493 15.44 5.01 -12.71
CA ARG A 493 16.24 4.36 -13.77
C ARG A 493 16.35 2.85 -13.58
N ASP A 494 16.61 2.41 -12.35
CA ASP A 494 16.65 0.98 -12.02
C ASP A 494 15.31 0.32 -12.29
N ALA A 495 14.23 0.99 -11.92
CA ALA A 495 12.88 0.51 -12.13
C ALA A 495 12.49 0.41 -13.62
N GLU A 496 12.92 1.35 -14.46
CA GLU A 496 12.73 1.31 -15.93
C GLU A 496 13.54 0.18 -16.56
N THR A 497 14.81 0.04 -16.16
CA THR A 497 15.71 -1.02 -16.63
C THR A 497 15.13 -2.40 -16.34
N TYR A 498 14.64 -2.62 -15.12
CA TYR A 498 14.00 -3.89 -14.76
C TYR A 498 12.65 -4.10 -15.45
N ALA A 499 11.88 -3.03 -15.69
CA ALA A 499 10.62 -3.14 -16.41
C ALA A 499 10.83 -3.63 -17.86
N ALA A 500 11.87 -3.14 -18.53
CA ALA A 500 12.25 -3.61 -19.85
C ALA A 500 12.68 -5.09 -19.82
N GLN A 501 13.54 -5.48 -18.87
CA GLN A 501 13.96 -6.86 -18.68
C GLN A 501 12.78 -7.81 -18.39
N ASP A 502 11.86 -7.40 -17.53
CA ASP A 502 10.66 -8.19 -17.18
C ASP A 502 9.69 -8.31 -18.37
N ALA A 503 9.62 -7.28 -19.24
CA ALA A 503 8.83 -7.34 -20.47
C ALA A 503 9.43 -8.36 -21.46
N THR A 504 10.74 -8.31 -21.69
CA THR A 504 11.46 -9.27 -22.56
C THR A 504 11.33 -10.70 -22.03
N ARG A 505 11.43 -10.90 -20.72
CA ARG A 505 11.26 -12.23 -20.11
C ARG A 505 9.86 -12.78 -20.26
N ARG A 506 8.82 -11.96 -20.06
CA ARG A 506 7.43 -12.40 -20.27
C ARG A 506 7.19 -12.80 -21.72
N ASP A 507 7.64 -11.97 -22.66
CA ASP A 507 7.55 -12.26 -24.08
C ASP A 507 8.27 -13.59 -24.43
N ALA A 508 9.46 -13.80 -23.86
CA ALA A 508 10.19 -15.04 -24.00
C ALA A 508 9.41 -16.27 -23.49
N MET A 509 8.79 -16.16 -22.30
CA MET A 509 8.02 -17.25 -21.70
C MET A 509 6.77 -17.55 -22.52
N GLU A 510 6.04 -16.52 -22.96
CA GLU A 510 4.82 -16.65 -23.76
C GLU A 510 5.11 -17.30 -25.11
N VAL A 511 6.07 -16.77 -25.84
CA VAL A 511 6.49 -17.31 -27.14
C VAL A 511 7.00 -18.74 -27.03
N HIS A 512 7.79 -19.05 -26.00
CA HIS A 512 8.28 -20.40 -25.75
C HIS A 512 7.15 -21.38 -25.43
N ALA A 513 6.17 -20.99 -24.60
CA ALA A 513 5.03 -21.82 -24.24
C ALA A 513 4.13 -22.11 -25.45
N GLU A 514 3.82 -21.09 -26.25
CA GLU A 514 3.04 -21.25 -27.49
C GLU A 514 3.74 -22.15 -28.51
N ALA A 515 5.04 -21.96 -28.70
CA ALA A 515 5.83 -22.78 -29.60
C ALA A 515 5.93 -24.24 -29.13
N ALA A 516 6.10 -24.48 -27.84
CA ALA A 516 6.10 -25.83 -27.26
C ALA A 516 4.73 -26.51 -27.44
N ARG A 517 3.64 -25.79 -27.25
CA ARG A 517 2.28 -26.29 -27.50
C ARG A 517 2.07 -26.66 -28.96
N LEU A 518 2.48 -25.80 -29.91
CA LEU A 518 2.38 -26.11 -31.34
C LEU A 518 3.16 -27.37 -31.71
N VAL A 519 4.35 -27.56 -31.18
CA VAL A 519 5.15 -28.80 -31.39
C VAL A 519 4.40 -30.03 -30.91
N GLN A 520 3.75 -29.98 -29.73
CA GLN A 520 2.96 -31.09 -29.23
C GLN A 520 1.73 -31.39 -30.09
N GLU A 521 1.03 -30.35 -30.54
CA GLU A 521 -0.14 -30.48 -31.45
C GLU A 521 0.28 -31.12 -32.78
N VAL A 522 1.39 -30.68 -33.36
CA VAL A 522 1.90 -31.24 -34.63
C VAL A 522 2.35 -32.69 -34.47
N ASP A 523 2.99 -33.03 -33.34
CA ASP A 523 3.39 -34.41 -33.07
C ASP A 523 2.18 -35.35 -32.96
N ALA A 524 1.15 -34.88 -32.24
CA ALA A 524 -0.11 -35.65 -32.11
C ALA A 524 -0.78 -35.84 -33.48
N ALA A 525 -0.83 -34.77 -34.30
CA ALA A 525 -1.39 -34.83 -35.63
C ALA A 525 -0.59 -35.75 -36.58
N LEU A 526 0.76 -35.68 -36.52
CA LEU A 526 1.61 -36.59 -37.29
C LEU A 526 1.47 -38.05 -36.85
N ALA A 527 1.26 -38.32 -35.58
CA ALA A 527 1.05 -39.67 -35.07
C ALA A 527 -0.30 -40.25 -35.57
N LYS A 528 -1.37 -39.43 -35.60
CA LYS A 528 -2.72 -39.83 -36.00
C LYS A 528 -2.89 -39.91 -37.50
N SER A 529 -2.51 -38.86 -38.23
CA SER A 529 -2.84 -38.69 -39.67
C SER A 529 -1.61 -38.63 -40.58
N GLY A 530 -0.40 -38.73 -40.06
CA GLY A 530 0.84 -38.56 -40.85
C GLY A 530 1.12 -39.66 -41.90
N LYS A 531 0.27 -40.73 -41.99
CA LYS A 531 0.29 -41.71 -43.07
C LYS A 531 -0.46 -41.23 -44.33
N GLN A 532 -1.29 -40.23 -44.20
CA GLN A 532 -2.11 -39.64 -45.27
C GLN A 532 -1.38 -38.50 -45.98
N LEU A 533 -0.23 -38.03 -45.43
CA LEU A 533 0.58 -36.99 -46.03
C LEU A 533 1.52 -37.54 -47.12
N GLU A 534 1.79 -36.70 -48.11
CA GLU A 534 2.86 -36.96 -49.08
C GLU A 534 4.23 -37.01 -48.37
N LYS A 535 5.15 -37.80 -48.95
CA LYS A 535 6.47 -38.08 -48.36
C LYS A 535 7.31 -36.81 -48.13
N GLU A 536 7.26 -35.87 -49.08
CA GLU A 536 8.01 -34.61 -48.97
C GLU A 536 7.36 -33.65 -47.97
N GLU A 537 6.04 -33.54 -47.94
CA GLU A 537 5.30 -32.75 -46.96
C GLU A 537 5.60 -33.21 -45.51
N LYS A 538 5.49 -34.53 -45.29
CA LYS A 538 5.81 -35.12 -43.98
C LYS A 538 7.26 -34.86 -43.57
N LYS A 539 8.20 -34.87 -44.50
CA LYS A 539 9.64 -34.59 -44.26
C LYS A 539 9.83 -33.13 -43.87
N GLN A 540 9.15 -32.20 -44.57
CA GLN A 540 9.18 -30.78 -44.27
C GLN A 540 8.65 -30.47 -42.87
N VAL A 541 7.44 -30.94 -42.51
CA VAL A 541 6.84 -30.76 -41.21
C VAL A 541 7.75 -31.27 -40.09
N LYS A 542 8.36 -32.45 -40.29
CA LYS A 542 9.33 -32.98 -39.30
C LYS A 542 10.61 -32.14 -39.19
N ALA A 543 11.09 -31.60 -40.29
CA ALA A 543 12.27 -30.73 -40.29
C ALA A 543 12.01 -29.44 -39.52
N ASP A 544 10.86 -28.79 -39.77
CA ASP A 544 10.44 -27.56 -39.11
C ASP A 544 10.17 -27.80 -37.62
N SER A 545 9.48 -28.90 -37.24
CA SER A 545 9.30 -29.30 -35.85
C SER A 545 10.63 -29.51 -35.10
N ASN A 546 11.61 -30.17 -35.74
CA ASN A 546 12.90 -30.38 -35.13
C ASN A 546 13.71 -29.07 -35.00
N ALA A 547 13.61 -28.17 -35.99
CA ALA A 547 14.24 -26.85 -35.95
C ALA A 547 13.69 -26.03 -34.75
N LEU A 548 12.37 -26.01 -34.59
CA LEU A 548 11.74 -25.32 -33.46
C LEU A 548 12.12 -25.95 -32.11
N ARG A 549 12.13 -27.27 -32.00
CA ARG A 549 12.58 -27.97 -30.77
C ARG A 549 14.01 -27.63 -30.38
N LYS A 550 14.91 -27.49 -31.37
CA LYS A 550 16.29 -27.09 -31.11
C LYS A 550 16.37 -25.70 -30.51
N LEU A 551 15.54 -24.74 -30.95
CA LEU A 551 15.45 -23.41 -30.37
C LEU A 551 14.84 -23.46 -28.95
N LEU A 552 13.81 -24.27 -28.73
CA LEU A 552 13.16 -24.48 -27.42
C LEU A 552 14.03 -25.20 -26.40
N SER A 553 15.16 -25.78 -26.78
CA SER A 553 16.11 -26.40 -25.84
C SER A 553 16.89 -25.38 -25.00
N LYS A 554 16.92 -24.11 -25.41
CA LYS A 554 17.53 -23.01 -24.64
C LYS A 554 16.58 -22.63 -23.52
N LYS A 555 17.10 -22.47 -22.30
CA LYS A 555 16.29 -22.07 -21.14
C LYS A 555 15.70 -20.67 -21.36
N THR A 556 14.43 -20.49 -21.01
CA THR A 556 13.68 -19.22 -21.18
C THR A 556 14.37 -18.03 -20.53
N GLU A 557 15.02 -18.24 -19.38
CA GLU A 557 15.74 -17.19 -18.63
C GLU A 557 16.99 -16.64 -19.37
N LYS A 558 17.45 -17.36 -20.43
CA LYS A 558 18.64 -17.02 -21.22
C LYS A 558 18.31 -16.60 -22.64
N LEU A 559 17.03 -16.43 -22.95
CA LEU A 559 16.59 -15.99 -24.28
C LEU A 559 16.80 -14.48 -24.40
N GLU A 560 17.49 -14.09 -25.46
CA GLU A 560 17.64 -12.70 -25.87
C GLU A 560 16.59 -12.36 -26.95
N GLU A 561 16.37 -11.08 -27.27
CA GLU A 561 15.41 -10.66 -28.31
C GLU A 561 15.62 -11.38 -29.65
N ALA A 562 16.87 -11.64 -30.03
CA ALA A 562 17.19 -12.39 -31.24
C ALA A 562 16.73 -13.85 -31.17
N ASP A 563 16.82 -14.50 -30.00
CA ASP A 563 16.32 -15.86 -29.79
C ASP A 563 14.80 -15.91 -29.86
N ILE A 564 14.13 -14.94 -29.25
CA ILE A 564 12.67 -14.80 -29.23
C ILE A 564 12.15 -14.62 -30.68
N ALA A 565 12.80 -13.74 -31.44
CA ALA A 565 12.47 -13.54 -32.86
C ALA A 565 12.68 -14.83 -33.70
N ALA A 566 13.77 -15.58 -33.43
CA ALA A 566 14.04 -16.85 -34.09
C ALA A 566 12.96 -17.92 -33.77
N ILE A 567 12.52 -18.00 -32.49
CA ILE A 567 11.45 -18.91 -32.08
C ILE A 567 10.13 -18.52 -32.74
N ARG A 568 9.79 -17.23 -32.82
CA ARG A 568 8.56 -16.76 -33.52
C ARG A 568 8.58 -17.14 -34.99
N SER A 569 9.68 -16.88 -35.70
CA SER A 569 9.83 -17.22 -37.10
C SER A 569 9.74 -18.72 -37.36
N ALA A 570 10.38 -19.55 -36.53
CA ALA A 570 10.34 -21.00 -36.64
C ALA A 570 8.93 -21.55 -36.29
N LYS A 571 8.24 -20.93 -35.31
CA LYS A 571 6.82 -21.25 -34.98
C LYS A 571 5.91 -20.98 -36.16
N GLU A 572 6.01 -19.81 -36.79
CA GLU A 572 5.21 -19.47 -37.98
C GLU A 572 5.48 -20.40 -39.17
N GLN A 573 6.74 -20.81 -39.35
CA GLN A 573 7.13 -21.77 -40.38
C GLN A 573 6.48 -23.13 -40.10
N LEU A 574 6.55 -23.64 -38.87
CA LEU A 574 5.93 -24.90 -38.49
C LEU A 574 4.41 -24.82 -38.57
N ASP A 575 3.79 -23.70 -38.16
CA ASP A 575 2.36 -23.46 -38.22
C ASP A 575 1.86 -23.61 -39.67
N ARG A 576 2.53 -22.95 -40.62
CA ARG A 576 2.21 -23.02 -42.05
C ARG A 576 2.42 -24.42 -42.64
N SER A 577 3.58 -25.04 -42.38
CA SER A 577 3.88 -26.35 -42.95
C SER A 577 3.01 -27.49 -42.36
N SER A 578 2.50 -27.31 -41.14
CA SER A 578 1.67 -28.33 -40.46
C SER A 578 0.17 -28.12 -40.58
N GLU A 579 -0.32 -27.07 -41.25
CA GLU A 579 -1.73 -26.74 -41.36
C GLU A 579 -2.56 -27.90 -41.91
N HIS A 580 -2.10 -28.52 -42.99
CA HIS A 580 -2.78 -29.65 -43.62
C HIS A 580 -2.86 -30.87 -42.69
N VAL A 581 -1.75 -31.27 -42.03
CA VAL A 581 -1.78 -32.44 -41.14
C VAL A 581 -2.65 -32.20 -39.92
N ARG A 582 -2.71 -30.98 -39.40
CA ARG A 582 -3.57 -30.59 -38.26
C ARG A 582 -5.06 -30.57 -38.67
N SER A 583 -5.38 -30.23 -39.92
CA SER A 583 -6.76 -30.28 -40.44
C SER A 583 -7.27 -31.69 -40.65
N LEU A 584 -6.40 -32.68 -40.81
CA LEU A 584 -6.73 -34.11 -40.92
C LEU A 584 -6.92 -34.81 -39.58
N GLY A 585 -6.53 -34.16 -38.47
CA GLY A 585 -6.52 -34.73 -37.11
C GLY A 585 -7.61 -34.24 -36.23
#